data_f1d3eed415fec43a0e1e9cd2b93824fc
#
_entry.id   f1d3eed415fec43a0e1e9cd2b93824fc
#
_cell.length_a   1.000
_cell.length_b   1.000
_cell.length_c   1.000
_cell.angle_alpha   90.00
_cell.angle_beta   90.00
_cell.angle_gamma   90.00
#
_symmetry.space_group_name_H-M   'P 1'
#
loop_
_entity.id
_entity.type
_entity.pdbx_description
1 polymer ?
#
loop_
_entity_poly.entity_id
_entity_poly.type
_entity_poly.pdbx_seq_one_letter_code
_entity_poly.pdbx_strand_id
1 'polypeptide(L)'
;IQHKENVCKLQLDEHGVMIKIEVNMVGRGLIGGATKAPLCEAAQEQFDAFCAMPLVPLSQLYGGKICAALDRQHPRDLFDVKLLLDNEGFTEEIKRGLLFGLVSSNRPAFELLDPHLLDQRTAFENQFEGMSAIEFSYDQFEATRLQLIETVKTSLNESDKAFLLSLNGLKPDWSTYDFQEFPSVKWKLLNLQKFRQDNPEIYQQQIDALKGVLKQ
;
A
#
# COMPACT_ATOMS: atom_id res chain seq x y z
N ILE A 1 22.45 -12.37 -3.79
CA ILE A 1 22.47 -11.24 -4.74
C ILE A 1 22.84 -9.99 -3.96
N GLN A 2 23.88 -9.31 -4.40
CA GLN A 2 24.37 -8.08 -3.79
C GLN A 2 24.07 -6.88 -4.68
N HIS A 3 23.78 -5.74 -4.08
CA HIS A 3 23.67 -4.44 -4.74
C HIS A 3 24.45 -3.40 -3.95
N LYS A 4 25.44 -2.73 -4.56
CA LYS A 4 26.30 -1.72 -3.93
C LYS A 4 26.85 -2.17 -2.57
N GLU A 5 27.51 -3.32 -2.52
CA GLU A 5 28.10 -3.93 -1.31
C GLU A 5 27.10 -4.44 -0.27
N ASN A 6 25.80 -4.28 -0.47
CA ASN A 6 24.78 -4.81 0.44
C ASN A 6 24.16 -6.10 -0.08
N VAL A 7 23.89 -7.04 0.82
CA VAL A 7 23.11 -8.24 0.51
C VAL A 7 21.64 -7.87 0.44
N CYS A 8 21.05 -7.91 -0.76
CA CYS A 8 19.65 -7.56 -0.97
C CYS A 8 18.74 -8.79 -1.04
N LYS A 9 19.32 -9.97 -1.31
CA LYS A 9 18.56 -11.18 -1.53
C LYS A 9 19.38 -12.40 -1.16
N LEU A 10 18.79 -13.28 -0.34
CA LEU A 10 19.28 -14.63 -0.06
C LEU A 10 18.37 -15.64 -0.76
N GLN A 11 18.96 -16.66 -1.33
CA GLN A 11 18.26 -17.83 -1.84
C GLN A 11 18.78 -19.03 -1.08
N LEU A 12 17.87 -19.76 -0.45
CA LEU A 12 18.15 -20.98 0.29
C LEU A 12 17.47 -22.12 -0.46
N ASP A 13 18.20 -23.19 -0.72
CA ASP A 13 17.63 -24.42 -1.25
C ASP A 13 17.69 -25.47 -0.15
N GLU A 14 16.55 -26.08 0.15
CA GLU A 14 16.41 -27.15 1.11
C GLU A 14 15.59 -28.28 0.46
N HIS A 15 16.25 -29.37 0.10
CA HIS A 15 15.67 -30.53 -0.57
C HIS A 15 14.86 -30.18 -1.83
N GLY A 16 15.35 -29.23 -2.65
CA GLY A 16 14.68 -28.78 -3.87
C GLY A 16 13.58 -27.75 -3.64
N VAL A 17 13.36 -27.33 -2.40
CA VAL A 17 12.47 -26.20 -2.07
C VAL A 17 13.30 -24.93 -1.95
N MET A 18 13.05 -23.98 -2.84
CA MET A 18 13.76 -22.70 -2.83
C MET A 18 13.03 -21.67 -1.98
N ILE A 19 13.72 -21.18 -0.95
CA ILE A 19 13.26 -20.06 -0.10
C ILE A 19 14.02 -18.80 -0.49
N LYS A 20 13.29 -17.75 -0.74
CA LYS A 20 13.83 -16.44 -1.09
C LYS A 20 13.59 -15.45 0.03
N ILE A 21 14.68 -14.90 0.59
CA ILE A 21 14.63 -13.84 1.60
C ILE A 21 15.09 -12.54 0.96
N GLU A 22 14.22 -11.54 0.97
CA GLU A 22 14.52 -10.21 0.44
C GLU A 22 14.45 -9.18 1.56
N VAL A 23 15.48 -8.34 1.66
CA VAL A 23 15.53 -7.24 2.62
C VAL A 23 14.98 -5.99 1.95
N ASN A 24 13.97 -5.38 2.56
CA ASN A 24 13.53 -4.05 2.14
C ASN A 24 14.47 -3.00 2.72
N MET A 25 15.33 -2.42 1.86
CA MET A 25 16.32 -1.41 2.26
C MET A 25 15.70 0.00 2.44
N VAL A 26 14.43 0.17 2.11
CA VAL A 26 13.74 1.46 2.20
C VAL A 26 12.86 1.48 3.44
N GLY A 27 13.37 2.06 4.53
CA GLY A 27 12.57 2.32 5.72
C GLY A 27 11.59 3.45 5.49
N ARG A 28 10.29 3.15 5.39
CA ARG A 28 9.25 4.18 5.21
C ARG A 28 8.90 4.89 6.50
N GLY A 29 9.29 4.33 7.63
CA GLY A 29 8.88 4.74 8.97
C GLY A 29 7.75 3.86 9.50
N LEU A 30 7.44 4.02 10.77
CA LEU A 30 6.44 3.23 11.49
C LEU A 30 5.43 4.16 12.17
N ILE A 31 4.16 4.07 11.79
CA ILE A 31 3.08 4.81 12.44
C ILE A 31 2.78 4.16 13.80
N GLY A 32 3.05 4.88 14.88
CA GLY A 32 2.93 4.31 16.22
C GLY A 32 4.08 3.34 16.56
N GLY A 33 3.84 2.40 17.44
CA GLY A 33 4.81 1.39 17.86
C GLY A 33 4.60 0.05 17.21
N ALA A 34 5.67 -0.73 17.04
CA ALA A 34 5.53 -2.14 16.67
C ALA A 34 4.98 -2.93 17.88
N THR A 35 4.08 -3.86 17.61
CA THR A 35 3.55 -4.79 18.59
C THR A 35 4.17 -6.16 18.38
N LYS A 36 4.74 -6.75 19.45
CA LYS A 36 5.25 -8.11 19.38
C LYS A 36 4.08 -9.09 19.36
N ALA A 37 3.98 -9.89 18.30
CA ALA A 37 2.94 -10.89 18.17
C ALA A 37 3.54 -12.28 17.88
N PRO A 38 2.93 -13.35 18.41
CA PRO A 38 3.30 -14.71 18.10
C PRO A 38 2.90 -15.09 16.67
N LEU A 39 3.52 -16.14 16.15
CA LEU A 39 3.04 -16.85 14.98
C LEU A 39 1.56 -17.27 15.20
N CYS A 40 0.72 -17.25 14.16
CA CYS A 40 -0.68 -17.67 14.31
C CYS A 40 -0.76 -19.18 14.68
N GLU A 41 -1.80 -19.53 15.44
CA GLU A 41 -1.98 -20.88 15.98
C GLU A 41 -1.92 -21.97 14.91
N ALA A 42 -2.62 -21.77 13.79
CA ALA A 42 -2.62 -22.72 12.68
C ALA A 42 -1.21 -23.01 12.13
N ALA A 43 -0.34 -21.99 12.06
CA ALA A 43 1.03 -22.17 11.61
C ALA A 43 1.91 -22.81 12.70
N GLN A 44 1.67 -22.48 13.99
CA GLN A 44 2.36 -23.15 15.11
C GLN A 44 2.06 -24.65 15.11
N GLU A 45 0.80 -25.03 14.94
CA GLU A 45 0.38 -26.42 14.87
C GLU A 45 0.93 -27.16 13.64
N GLN A 46 0.83 -26.53 12.46
CA GLN A 46 1.27 -27.13 11.20
C GLN A 46 2.77 -27.38 11.15
N PHE A 47 3.57 -26.47 11.72
CA PHE A 47 5.04 -26.52 11.62
C PHE A 47 5.71 -26.94 12.94
N ASP A 48 4.96 -27.25 13.99
CA ASP A 48 5.46 -27.52 15.34
C ASP A 48 6.52 -26.47 15.75
N ALA A 49 6.22 -25.22 15.50
CA ALA A 49 7.17 -24.11 15.66
C ALA A 49 6.54 -22.92 16.35
N PHE A 50 7.31 -22.27 17.21
CA PHE A 50 6.93 -21.04 17.87
C PHE A 50 7.93 -19.93 17.58
N CYS A 51 7.43 -18.78 17.15
CA CYS A 51 8.21 -17.55 17.10
C CYS A 51 7.31 -16.34 17.44
N ALA A 52 7.92 -15.28 17.88
CA ALA A 52 7.24 -14.00 18.08
C ALA A 52 8.13 -12.88 17.56
N MET A 53 7.55 -11.97 16.79
CA MET A 53 8.28 -10.88 16.14
C MET A 53 7.53 -9.55 16.23
N PRO A 54 8.26 -8.42 16.12
CA PRO A 54 7.60 -7.12 16.01
C PRO A 54 6.83 -7.02 14.70
N LEU A 55 5.54 -6.68 14.78
CA LEU A 55 4.67 -6.41 13.64
C LEU A 55 4.38 -4.92 13.56
N VAL A 56 4.26 -4.42 12.34
CA VAL A 56 3.72 -3.09 12.10
C VAL A 56 2.24 -3.04 12.50
N PRO A 57 1.70 -1.87 12.91
CA PRO A 57 0.27 -1.72 13.18
C PRO A 57 -0.58 -2.19 11.99
N LEU A 58 -1.73 -2.82 12.26
CA LEU A 58 -2.65 -3.29 11.22
C LEU A 58 -3.07 -2.15 10.27
N SER A 59 -3.26 -0.96 10.80
CA SER A 59 -3.54 0.24 10.00
C SER A 59 -2.49 0.51 8.93
N GLN A 60 -1.20 0.44 9.29
CA GLN A 60 -0.11 0.64 8.33
C GLN A 60 0.04 -0.54 7.37
N LEU A 61 -0.14 -1.77 7.86
CA LEU A 61 -0.10 -2.98 7.04
C LEU A 61 -1.17 -2.92 5.96
N TYR A 62 -2.43 -2.70 6.36
CA TYR A 62 -3.54 -2.65 5.42
C TYR A 62 -3.51 -1.39 4.54
N GLY A 63 -3.12 -0.24 5.09
CA GLY A 63 -2.90 0.96 4.27
C GLY A 63 -1.89 0.72 3.15
N GLY A 64 -0.80 0.02 3.45
CA GLY A 64 0.20 -0.40 2.45
C GLY A 64 -0.34 -1.39 1.42
N LYS A 65 -1.14 -2.38 1.85
CA LYS A 65 -1.79 -3.35 0.95
C LYS A 65 -2.81 -2.68 0.03
N ILE A 66 -3.61 -1.77 0.55
CA ILE A 66 -4.57 -0.98 -0.25
C ILE A 66 -3.82 -0.14 -1.30
N CYS A 67 -2.76 0.57 -0.92
CA CYS A 67 -1.94 1.31 -1.90
C CYS A 67 -1.36 0.39 -2.98
N ALA A 68 -0.91 -0.81 -2.63
CA ALA A 68 -0.40 -1.78 -3.59
C ALA A 68 -1.52 -2.30 -4.51
N ALA A 69 -2.72 -2.57 -3.96
CA ALA A 69 -3.87 -3.02 -4.73
C ALA A 69 -4.35 -1.94 -5.73
N LEU A 70 -4.34 -0.67 -5.33
CA LEU A 70 -4.67 0.45 -6.22
C LEU A 70 -3.60 0.68 -7.31
N ASP A 71 -2.32 0.49 -6.99
CA ASP A 71 -1.20 0.70 -7.92
C ASP A 71 -1.07 -0.44 -8.94
N ARG A 72 -0.98 -1.67 -8.47
CA ARG A 72 -0.67 -2.85 -9.29
C ARG A 72 -1.90 -3.61 -9.75
N GLN A 73 -3.00 -3.49 -9.00
CA GLN A 73 -4.24 -4.24 -9.20
C GLN A 73 -4.01 -5.76 -9.32
N HIS A 74 -2.96 -6.26 -8.64
CA HIS A 74 -2.60 -7.67 -8.71
C HIS A 74 -3.61 -8.53 -7.93
N PRO A 75 -4.01 -9.72 -8.42
CA PRO A 75 -5.02 -10.57 -7.77
C PRO A 75 -4.75 -10.87 -6.31
N ARG A 76 -3.50 -11.13 -5.93
CA ARG A 76 -3.12 -11.35 -4.51
C ARG A 76 -3.36 -10.13 -3.63
N ASP A 77 -3.09 -8.92 -4.15
CA ASP A 77 -3.31 -7.69 -3.39
C ASP A 77 -4.81 -7.45 -3.16
N LEU A 78 -5.64 -7.71 -4.19
CA LEU A 78 -7.09 -7.57 -4.10
C LEU A 78 -7.74 -8.69 -3.28
N PHE A 79 -7.18 -9.90 -3.27
CA PHE A 79 -7.61 -10.96 -2.36
C PHE A 79 -7.40 -10.54 -0.88
N ASP A 80 -6.22 -9.98 -0.54
CA ASP A 80 -5.96 -9.45 0.80
C ASP A 80 -6.95 -8.33 1.16
N VAL A 81 -7.28 -7.45 0.19
CA VAL A 81 -8.27 -6.38 0.40
C VAL A 81 -9.68 -6.95 0.59
N LYS A 82 -10.06 -7.98 -0.17
CA LYS A 82 -11.35 -8.65 0.05
C LYS A 82 -11.45 -9.18 1.47
N LEU A 83 -10.45 -9.88 1.95
CA LEU A 83 -10.42 -10.40 3.32
C LEU A 83 -10.50 -9.28 4.35
N LEU A 84 -9.79 -8.17 4.12
CA LEU A 84 -9.90 -6.98 4.97
C LEU A 84 -11.34 -6.45 5.04
N LEU A 85 -11.97 -6.23 3.89
CA LEU A 85 -13.32 -5.66 3.82
C LEU A 85 -14.38 -6.59 4.43
N ASP A 86 -14.19 -7.90 4.28
CA ASP A 86 -15.11 -8.91 4.80
C ASP A 86 -14.99 -9.11 6.33
N ASN A 87 -13.81 -8.92 6.91
CA ASN A 87 -13.55 -9.23 8.32
C ASN A 87 -13.44 -7.97 9.21
N GLU A 88 -12.53 -7.05 8.90
CA GLU A 88 -12.26 -5.85 9.70
C GLU A 88 -13.03 -4.62 9.22
N GLY A 89 -13.38 -4.58 7.94
CA GLY A 89 -13.93 -3.40 7.29
C GLY A 89 -12.88 -2.30 7.07
N PHE A 90 -13.31 -1.19 6.49
CA PHE A 90 -12.46 -0.03 6.26
C PHE A 90 -12.63 0.99 7.38
N THR A 91 -11.80 0.89 8.42
CA THR A 91 -11.86 1.74 9.62
C THR A 91 -11.11 3.06 9.46
N GLU A 92 -11.31 4.02 10.38
CA GLU A 92 -10.58 5.29 10.41
C GLU A 92 -9.05 5.09 10.58
N GLU A 93 -8.64 4.08 11.36
CA GLU A 93 -7.23 3.73 11.51
C GLU A 93 -6.64 3.21 10.21
N ILE A 94 -7.37 2.37 9.47
CA ILE A 94 -6.95 1.86 8.16
C ILE A 94 -6.89 3.01 7.15
N LYS A 95 -7.86 3.93 7.18
CA LYS A 95 -7.83 5.16 6.38
C LYS A 95 -6.58 6.01 6.68
N ARG A 96 -6.23 6.18 7.96
CA ARG A 96 -4.98 6.86 8.33
C ARG A 96 -3.75 6.17 7.75
N GLY A 97 -3.71 4.84 7.79
CA GLY A 97 -2.65 4.03 7.17
C GLY A 97 -2.60 4.19 5.65
N LEU A 98 -3.76 4.23 4.99
CA LEU A 98 -3.86 4.52 3.56
C LEU A 98 -3.32 5.91 3.23
N LEU A 99 -3.72 6.95 3.97
CA LEU A 99 -3.25 8.32 3.76
C LEU A 99 -1.72 8.41 3.90
N PHE A 100 -1.16 7.74 4.92
CA PHE A 100 0.30 7.62 5.04
C PHE A 100 0.91 6.91 3.82
N GLY A 101 0.31 5.83 3.34
CA GLY A 101 0.71 5.12 2.13
C GLY A 101 0.73 6.03 0.89
N LEU A 102 -0.34 6.80 0.68
CA LEU A 102 -0.47 7.74 -0.44
C LEU A 102 0.62 8.82 -0.42
N VAL A 103 0.90 9.40 0.76
CA VAL A 103 1.91 10.48 0.88
C VAL A 103 3.35 9.96 0.98
N SER A 104 3.54 8.66 1.08
CA SER A 104 4.86 8.00 1.05
C SER A 104 5.09 7.16 -0.22
N SER A 105 4.13 7.12 -1.14
CA SER A 105 4.25 6.42 -2.42
C SER A 105 5.02 7.25 -3.45
N ASN A 106 5.72 6.56 -4.36
CA ASN A 106 6.34 7.19 -5.53
C ASN A 106 5.30 7.58 -6.59
N ARG A 107 4.16 6.90 -6.63
CA ARG A 107 3.06 7.22 -7.53
C ARG A 107 2.42 8.56 -7.18
N PRO A 108 1.94 9.32 -8.17
CA PRO A 108 1.05 10.45 -7.94
C PRO A 108 -0.22 10.01 -7.23
N ALA A 109 -0.69 10.80 -6.25
CA ALA A 109 -1.85 10.42 -5.46
C ALA A 109 -3.13 10.28 -6.30
N PHE A 110 -3.30 11.10 -7.34
CA PHE A 110 -4.48 11.02 -8.22
C PHE A 110 -4.55 9.69 -8.99
N GLU A 111 -3.40 9.10 -9.39
CA GLU A 111 -3.36 7.81 -10.07
C GLU A 111 -3.76 6.65 -9.16
N LEU A 112 -3.48 6.76 -7.84
CA LEU A 112 -3.89 5.76 -6.86
C LEU A 112 -5.37 5.91 -6.47
N LEU A 113 -5.88 7.14 -6.42
CA LEU A 113 -7.26 7.41 -6.05
C LEU A 113 -8.26 7.17 -7.19
N ASP A 114 -7.80 7.28 -8.44
CA ASP A 114 -8.59 7.01 -9.65
C ASP A 114 -7.78 6.19 -10.65
N PRO A 115 -7.49 4.92 -10.34
CA PRO A 115 -6.63 4.09 -11.17
C PRO A 115 -7.33 3.65 -12.46
N HIS A 116 -6.59 3.66 -13.56
CA HIS A 116 -7.04 2.99 -14.77
C HIS A 116 -7.15 1.48 -14.52
N LEU A 117 -8.29 0.90 -14.88
CA LEU A 117 -8.51 -0.54 -14.70
C LEU A 117 -7.64 -1.34 -15.66
N LEU A 118 -6.83 -2.24 -15.09
CA LEU A 118 -5.94 -3.11 -15.83
C LEU A 118 -6.62 -4.47 -16.09
N ASP A 119 -6.43 -5.03 -17.27
CA ASP A 119 -6.77 -6.44 -17.49
C ASP A 119 -5.76 -7.33 -16.77
N GLN A 120 -6.22 -8.03 -15.75
CA GLN A 120 -5.41 -8.90 -14.91
C GLN A 120 -5.76 -10.39 -15.07
N ARG A 121 -6.50 -10.75 -16.09
CA ARG A 121 -6.95 -12.14 -16.30
C ARG A 121 -5.76 -13.10 -16.38
N THR A 122 -4.76 -12.79 -17.18
CA THR A 122 -3.55 -13.61 -17.29
C THR A 122 -2.78 -13.73 -15.97
N ALA A 123 -2.69 -12.63 -15.20
CA ALA A 123 -2.06 -12.65 -13.89
C ALA A 123 -2.89 -13.46 -12.88
N PHE A 124 -4.21 -13.37 -12.96
CA PHE A 124 -5.12 -14.15 -12.13
C PHE A 124 -4.95 -15.64 -12.37
N GLU A 125 -5.02 -16.09 -13.61
CA GLU A 125 -4.90 -17.51 -14.00
C GLU A 125 -3.52 -18.09 -13.66
N ASN A 126 -2.44 -17.36 -13.92
CA ASN A 126 -1.08 -17.89 -13.81
C ASN A 126 -0.40 -17.67 -12.46
N GLN A 127 -0.89 -16.71 -11.65
CA GLN A 127 -0.18 -16.27 -10.44
C GLN A 127 -1.05 -16.27 -9.18
N PHE A 128 -2.35 -16.58 -9.30
CA PHE A 128 -3.26 -16.60 -8.16
C PHE A 128 -4.13 -17.85 -8.11
N GLU A 129 -4.67 -18.31 -9.21
CA GLU A 129 -5.57 -19.47 -9.25
C GLU A 129 -4.91 -20.70 -8.58
N GLY A 130 -5.65 -21.35 -7.68
CA GLY A 130 -5.15 -22.48 -6.89
C GLY A 130 -4.26 -22.12 -5.69
N MET A 131 -3.99 -20.83 -5.43
CA MET A 131 -3.18 -20.39 -4.28
C MET A 131 -3.97 -20.23 -2.98
N SER A 132 -5.29 -20.15 -3.05
CA SER A 132 -6.15 -19.94 -1.89
C SER A 132 -7.10 -21.12 -1.68
N ALA A 133 -7.29 -21.52 -0.41
CA ALA A 133 -8.34 -22.45 -0.02
C ALA A 133 -9.73 -21.81 -0.02
N ILE A 134 -9.80 -20.46 0.02
CA ILE A 134 -11.04 -19.68 -0.08
C ILE A 134 -11.28 -19.39 -1.56
N GLU A 135 -12.48 -19.65 -2.03
CA GLU A 135 -12.87 -19.35 -3.40
C GLU A 135 -12.80 -17.85 -3.67
N PHE A 136 -12.12 -17.48 -4.74
CA PHE A 136 -12.02 -16.10 -5.22
C PHE A 136 -11.96 -16.14 -6.74
N SER A 137 -13.09 -15.92 -7.37
CA SER A 137 -13.21 -15.92 -8.83
C SER A 137 -12.74 -14.61 -9.44
N TYR A 138 -12.51 -14.61 -10.76
CA TYR A 138 -12.16 -13.38 -11.48
C TYR A 138 -13.27 -12.30 -11.37
N ASP A 139 -14.54 -12.70 -11.36
CA ASP A 139 -15.65 -11.77 -11.17
C ASP A 139 -15.64 -11.15 -9.77
N GLN A 140 -15.28 -11.93 -8.74
CA GLN A 140 -15.09 -11.40 -7.39
C GLN A 140 -13.87 -10.47 -7.32
N PHE A 141 -12.79 -10.77 -8.03
CA PHE A 141 -11.64 -9.87 -8.18
C PHE A 141 -12.06 -8.51 -8.76
N GLU A 142 -12.81 -8.51 -9.89
CA GLU A 142 -13.31 -7.28 -10.51
C GLU A 142 -14.24 -6.51 -9.57
N ALA A 143 -15.17 -7.19 -8.92
CA ALA A 143 -16.08 -6.59 -7.95
C ALA A 143 -15.35 -5.97 -6.77
N THR A 144 -14.35 -6.69 -6.19
CA THR A 144 -13.53 -6.19 -5.07
C THR A 144 -12.73 -4.96 -5.48
N ARG A 145 -12.19 -4.93 -6.69
CA ARG A 145 -11.46 -3.79 -7.21
C ARG A 145 -12.32 -2.53 -7.29
N LEU A 146 -13.52 -2.66 -7.84
CA LEU A 146 -14.47 -1.54 -7.92
C LEU A 146 -14.94 -1.09 -6.53
N GLN A 147 -15.25 -2.05 -5.66
CA GLN A 147 -15.61 -1.77 -4.27
C GLN A 147 -14.50 -1.03 -3.53
N LEU A 148 -13.24 -1.44 -3.69
CA LEU A 148 -12.11 -0.77 -3.08
C LEU A 148 -12.00 0.70 -3.51
N ILE A 149 -12.05 0.96 -4.82
CA ILE A 149 -11.95 2.30 -5.39
C ILE A 149 -13.06 3.20 -4.82
N GLU A 150 -14.29 2.70 -4.81
CA GLU A 150 -15.44 3.42 -4.26
C GLU A 150 -15.30 3.66 -2.75
N THR A 151 -14.92 2.63 -1.98
CA THR A 151 -14.70 2.74 -0.54
C THR A 151 -13.65 3.80 -0.22
N VAL A 152 -12.53 3.82 -0.94
CA VAL A 152 -11.48 4.82 -0.75
C VAL A 152 -11.99 6.22 -1.06
N LYS A 153 -12.66 6.42 -2.21
CA LYS A 153 -13.19 7.74 -2.61
C LYS A 153 -14.19 8.29 -1.61
N THR A 154 -15.14 7.46 -1.19
CA THR A 154 -16.23 7.88 -0.28
C THR A 154 -15.77 8.07 1.17
N SER A 155 -14.69 7.41 1.58
CA SER A 155 -14.16 7.52 2.95
C SER A 155 -13.41 8.83 3.22
N LEU A 156 -12.91 9.52 2.17
CA LEU A 156 -12.13 10.73 2.31
C LEU A 156 -13.02 11.92 2.69
N ASN A 157 -12.84 12.43 3.89
CA ASN A 157 -13.50 13.66 4.33
C ASN A 157 -12.76 14.90 3.85
N GLU A 158 -13.33 16.09 4.09
CA GLU A 158 -12.76 17.38 3.61
C GLU A 158 -11.37 17.66 4.21
N SER A 159 -11.09 17.24 5.45
CA SER A 159 -9.76 17.39 6.06
C SER A 159 -8.72 16.48 5.39
N ASP A 160 -9.10 15.26 5.01
CA ASP A 160 -8.25 14.32 4.29
C ASP A 160 -7.89 14.87 2.91
N LYS A 161 -8.90 15.38 2.19
CA LYS A 161 -8.74 15.99 0.86
C LYS A 161 -7.85 17.23 0.93
N ALA A 162 -8.09 18.11 1.91
CA ALA A 162 -7.28 19.30 2.14
C ALA A 162 -5.82 18.95 2.45
N PHE A 163 -5.59 17.95 3.30
CA PHE A 163 -4.25 17.44 3.61
C PHE A 163 -3.53 16.94 2.35
N LEU A 164 -4.16 16.09 1.55
CA LEU A 164 -3.57 15.57 0.31
C LEU A 164 -3.23 16.70 -0.67
N LEU A 165 -4.10 17.67 -0.82
CA LEU A 165 -3.86 18.85 -1.68
C LEU A 165 -2.72 19.71 -1.16
N SER A 166 -2.66 19.98 0.15
CA SER A 166 -1.62 20.78 0.78
C SER A 166 -0.23 20.18 0.60
N LEU A 167 -0.13 18.85 0.81
CA LEU A 167 1.13 18.12 0.66
C LEU A 167 1.60 18.07 -0.79
N ASN A 168 0.70 17.74 -1.73
CA ASN A 168 1.04 17.71 -3.14
C ASN A 168 1.32 19.13 -3.70
N GLY A 169 0.72 20.16 -3.10
CA GLY A 169 1.01 21.57 -3.37
C GLY A 169 2.31 22.09 -2.74
N LEU A 170 3.09 21.24 -2.07
CA LEU A 170 4.35 21.59 -1.37
C LEU A 170 4.18 22.61 -0.24
N LYS A 171 3.02 22.66 0.36
CA LYS A 171 2.69 23.47 1.54
C LYS A 171 1.86 22.61 2.51
N PRO A 172 2.42 21.50 3.02
CA PRO A 172 1.66 20.55 3.84
C PRO A 172 1.14 21.21 5.12
N ASP A 173 -0.14 20.99 5.38
CA ASP A 173 -0.77 21.32 6.65
C ASP A 173 -0.71 20.09 7.56
N TRP A 174 0.13 20.16 8.57
CA TRP A 174 0.36 19.06 9.52
C TRP A 174 -0.63 19.04 10.70
N SER A 175 -1.62 19.92 10.71
CA SER A 175 -2.60 20.00 11.81
C SER A 175 -3.48 18.75 11.91
N THR A 176 -3.72 18.05 10.79
CA THR A 176 -4.56 16.86 10.72
C THR A 176 -3.74 15.56 10.91
N TYR A 177 -2.52 15.52 10.32
CA TYR A 177 -1.68 14.32 10.30
C TYR A 177 -0.23 14.64 10.63
N ASP A 178 0.33 13.94 11.61
CA ASP A 178 1.69 14.09 12.14
C ASP A 178 2.74 13.28 11.34
N PHE A 179 2.68 13.34 10.00
CA PHE A 179 3.57 12.56 9.12
C PHE A 179 4.86 13.27 8.73
N GLN A 180 5.09 14.48 9.22
CA GLN A 180 6.22 15.35 8.83
C GLN A 180 7.60 14.75 9.07
N GLU A 181 7.76 13.93 10.12
CA GLU A 181 9.06 13.38 10.50
C GLU A 181 9.41 12.07 9.78
N PHE A 182 8.47 11.48 9.08
CA PHE A 182 8.71 10.20 8.40
C PHE A 182 9.68 10.34 7.21
N PRO A 183 10.73 9.51 7.13
CA PRO A 183 11.71 9.58 6.04
C PRO A 183 11.08 9.48 4.65
N SER A 184 10.09 8.63 4.48
CA SER A 184 9.39 8.45 3.20
C SER A 184 8.60 9.68 2.77
N VAL A 185 7.99 10.38 3.72
CA VAL A 185 7.24 11.63 3.44
C VAL A 185 8.19 12.77 3.11
N LYS A 186 9.28 12.91 3.88
CA LYS A 186 10.36 13.87 3.58
C LYS A 186 10.92 13.64 2.17
N TRP A 187 11.17 12.39 1.83
CA TRP A 187 11.66 12.00 0.51
C TRP A 187 10.64 12.30 -0.61
N LYS A 188 9.35 12.03 -0.38
CA LYS A 188 8.27 12.41 -1.31
C LYS A 188 8.26 13.91 -1.57
N LEU A 189 8.33 14.73 -0.52
CA LEU A 189 8.35 16.19 -0.65
C LEU A 189 9.57 16.69 -1.45
N LEU A 190 10.75 16.14 -1.18
CA LEU A 190 11.96 16.46 -1.95
C LEU A 190 11.81 16.12 -3.44
N ASN A 191 11.26 14.94 -3.74
CA ASN A 191 11.02 14.55 -5.13
C ASN A 191 9.96 15.43 -5.82
N LEU A 192 8.87 15.78 -5.14
CA LEU A 192 7.86 16.69 -5.65
C LEU A 192 8.45 18.09 -5.92
N GLN A 193 9.30 18.58 -5.02
CA GLN A 193 9.98 19.87 -5.20
C GLN A 193 10.90 19.86 -6.43
N LYS A 194 11.71 18.81 -6.58
CA LYS A 194 12.56 18.61 -7.74
C LYS A 194 11.72 18.49 -9.02
N PHE A 195 10.68 17.67 -8.99
CA PHE A 195 9.79 17.46 -10.12
C PHE A 195 9.11 18.77 -10.58
N ARG A 196 8.67 19.60 -9.63
CA ARG A 196 8.13 20.93 -9.96
C ARG A 196 9.15 21.85 -10.62
N GLN A 197 10.42 21.77 -10.21
CA GLN A 197 11.49 22.58 -10.82
C GLN A 197 11.81 22.10 -12.24
N ASP A 198 11.89 20.78 -12.42
CA ASP A 198 12.30 20.17 -13.69
C ASP A 198 11.15 20.15 -14.72
N ASN A 199 9.89 20.02 -14.26
CA ASN A 199 8.70 19.82 -15.09
C ASN A 199 7.48 20.60 -14.57
N PRO A 200 7.50 21.94 -14.53
CA PRO A 200 6.47 22.75 -13.87
C PRO A 200 5.06 22.57 -14.46
N GLU A 201 4.95 22.41 -15.77
CA GLU A 201 3.66 22.23 -16.45
C GLU A 201 3.04 20.88 -16.10
N ILE A 202 3.81 19.81 -16.16
CA ILE A 202 3.34 18.45 -15.81
C ILE A 202 2.98 18.37 -14.32
N TYR A 203 3.78 19.02 -13.47
CA TYR A 203 3.46 19.12 -12.04
C TYR A 203 2.11 19.82 -11.82
N GLN A 204 1.84 20.92 -12.52
CA GLN A 204 0.56 21.61 -12.41
C GLN A 204 -0.61 20.76 -12.91
N GLN A 205 -0.43 20.02 -14.00
CA GLN A 205 -1.42 19.05 -14.50
C GLN A 205 -1.73 17.96 -13.46
N GLN A 206 -0.72 17.44 -12.74
CA GLN A 206 -0.95 16.48 -11.66
C GLN A 206 -1.73 17.08 -10.49
N ILE A 207 -1.47 18.33 -10.12
CA ILE A 207 -2.24 19.02 -9.07
C ILE A 207 -3.70 19.20 -9.50
N ASP A 208 -3.95 19.58 -10.76
CA ASP A 208 -5.31 19.78 -11.25
C ASP A 208 -6.05 18.44 -11.42
N ALA A 209 -5.37 17.39 -11.83
CA ALA A 209 -5.90 16.02 -11.83
C ALA A 209 -6.30 15.58 -10.41
N LEU A 210 -5.42 15.80 -9.41
CA LEU A 210 -5.73 15.47 -8.02
C LEU A 210 -6.97 16.24 -7.51
N LYS A 211 -7.06 17.55 -7.81
CA LYS A 211 -8.26 18.34 -7.48
C LYS A 211 -9.52 17.78 -8.15
N GLY A 212 -9.41 17.31 -9.39
CA GLY A 212 -10.52 16.70 -10.13
C GLY A 212 -11.02 15.42 -9.44
N VAL A 213 -10.12 14.52 -9.08
CA VAL A 213 -10.45 13.28 -8.40
C VAL A 213 -11.05 13.51 -7.00
N LEU A 214 -10.53 14.48 -6.24
CA LEU A 214 -11.00 14.77 -4.88
C LEU A 214 -12.32 15.56 -4.82
N LYS A 215 -12.86 16.04 -5.95
CA LYS A 215 -14.17 16.70 -6.03
C LYS A 215 -15.32 15.73 -6.31
N GLN A 216 -15.00 14.53 -6.77
CA GLN A 216 -15.96 13.46 -7.01
C GLN A 216 -16.36 12.80 -5.70
#